data_a610067031438d440f1b2a3bd445fcd2
#
_entry.id   a610067031438d440f1b2a3bd445fcd2
#
_cell.length_a   1.000
_cell.length_b   1.000
_cell.length_c   1.000
_cell.angle_alpha   90.00
_cell.angle_beta   90.00
_cell.angle_gamma   90.00
#
_symmetry.space_group_name_H-M   'P 1'
#
loop_
_entity.id
_entity.type
_entity.pdbx_description
1 polymer ?
#
loop_
_entity_poly.entity_id
_entity_poly.type
_entity_poly.pdbx_seq_one_letter_code
_entity_poly.pdbx_strand_id
1 'polypeptide(L)'
;MSEGETSEEKQGRTGIAALIELVVIVAVALGMALIIQAFLVKPYKIPSGSMIPTLLIGDHLFVNKFIYGVKLPFFRKTIIPVTEPARGDVIVFIFPQDRSKDFIKRVIGLPGDMIEMKNKKIYINNQAYDDPHGVY
;
A
#
# COMPACT_ATOMS: atom_id res chain seq x y z
N MET A 1 9.61 -12.44 -65.93
CA MET A 1 9.04 -11.16 -65.42
C MET A 1 8.19 -11.50 -64.21
N SER A 2 8.78 -11.91 -63.07
CA SER A 2 8.08 -12.29 -61.87
C SER A 2 8.99 -12.31 -60.61
N GLU A 3 9.90 -11.35 -60.45
CA GLU A 3 10.80 -11.28 -59.28
C GLU A 3 10.68 -9.98 -58.47
N GLY A 4 9.71 -9.10 -58.79
CA GLY A 4 9.55 -7.81 -58.12
C GLY A 4 8.53 -7.77 -56.97
N GLU A 5 7.63 -8.76 -56.83
CA GLU A 5 6.51 -8.67 -55.87
C GLU A 5 6.77 -9.24 -54.48
N THR A 6 7.87 -9.93 -54.26
CA THR A 6 8.11 -10.65 -53.00
C THR A 6 8.84 -9.83 -51.95
N SER A 7 9.50 -8.69 -52.31
CA SER A 7 10.32 -7.93 -51.39
C SER A 7 9.51 -6.89 -50.61
N GLU A 8 8.54 -6.23 -51.24
CA GLU A 8 7.72 -5.20 -50.57
C GLU A 8 6.67 -5.81 -49.62
N GLU A 9 6.11 -6.95 -49.96
CA GLU A 9 5.14 -7.65 -49.11
C GLU A 9 5.78 -8.19 -47.81
N LYS A 10 7.03 -8.66 -47.89
CA LYS A 10 7.79 -9.08 -46.69
C LYS A 10 8.15 -7.90 -45.79
N GLN A 11 8.46 -6.74 -46.36
CA GLN A 11 8.87 -5.54 -45.59
C GLN A 11 7.67 -4.92 -44.88
N GLY A 12 6.48 -4.91 -45.48
CA GLY A 12 5.24 -4.46 -44.85
C GLY A 12 4.79 -5.38 -43.71
N ARG A 13 4.93 -6.68 -43.85
CA ARG A 13 4.60 -7.67 -42.79
C ARG A 13 5.56 -7.55 -41.61
N THR A 14 6.81 -7.25 -41.84
CA THR A 14 7.80 -7.04 -40.76
C THR A 14 7.52 -5.74 -39.96
N GLY A 15 7.09 -4.67 -40.65
CA GLY A 15 6.72 -3.42 -39.98
C GLY A 15 5.45 -3.54 -39.14
N ILE A 16 4.43 -4.21 -39.64
CA ILE A 16 3.18 -4.48 -38.91
C ILE A 16 3.42 -5.39 -37.72
N ALA A 17 4.22 -6.44 -37.88
CA ALA A 17 4.57 -7.35 -36.82
C ALA A 17 5.34 -6.61 -35.69
N ALA A 18 6.30 -5.74 -36.03
CA ALA A 18 7.02 -4.92 -35.08
C ALA A 18 6.11 -3.92 -34.33
N LEU A 19 5.13 -3.35 -35.02
CA LEU A 19 4.12 -2.47 -34.39
C LEU A 19 3.23 -3.23 -33.42
N ILE A 20 2.79 -4.42 -33.78
CA ILE A 20 1.97 -5.28 -32.90
C ILE A 20 2.79 -5.66 -31.66
N GLU A 21 4.03 -6.06 -31.84
CA GLU A 21 4.94 -6.41 -30.75
C GLU A 21 5.15 -5.23 -29.79
N LEU A 22 5.38 -4.04 -30.32
CA LEU A 22 5.52 -2.81 -29.52
C LEU A 22 4.24 -2.53 -28.73
N VAL A 23 3.07 -2.62 -29.37
CA VAL A 23 1.78 -2.40 -28.71
C VAL A 23 1.54 -3.40 -27.59
N VAL A 24 1.87 -4.67 -27.79
CA VAL A 24 1.75 -5.71 -26.77
C VAL A 24 2.67 -5.44 -25.60
N ILE A 25 3.93 -5.07 -25.84
CA ILE A 25 4.90 -4.74 -24.78
C ILE A 25 4.39 -3.55 -23.96
N VAL A 26 3.94 -2.50 -24.62
CA VAL A 26 3.39 -1.31 -23.94
C VAL A 26 2.14 -1.66 -23.13
N ALA A 27 1.24 -2.45 -23.68
CA ALA A 27 0.01 -2.88 -23.00
C ALA A 27 0.31 -3.74 -21.76
N VAL A 28 1.26 -4.66 -21.85
CA VAL A 28 1.71 -5.49 -20.73
C VAL A 28 2.38 -4.62 -19.65
N ALA A 29 3.27 -3.72 -20.04
CA ALA A 29 3.94 -2.80 -19.10
C ALA A 29 2.92 -1.91 -18.38
N LEU A 30 1.96 -1.33 -19.09
CA LEU A 30 0.90 -0.50 -18.53
C LEU A 30 0.00 -1.31 -17.59
N GLY A 31 -0.40 -2.51 -17.98
CA GLY A 31 -1.19 -3.43 -17.16
C GLY A 31 -0.47 -3.78 -15.87
N MET A 32 0.82 -4.09 -15.95
CA MET A 32 1.64 -4.39 -14.76
C MET A 32 1.78 -3.16 -13.86
N ALA A 33 2.01 -1.97 -14.41
CA ALA A 33 2.07 -0.73 -13.65
C ALA A 33 0.75 -0.44 -12.91
N LEU A 34 -0.40 -0.63 -13.56
CA LEU A 34 -1.72 -0.47 -12.96
C LEU A 34 -1.97 -1.48 -11.84
N ILE A 35 -1.54 -2.73 -12.00
CA ILE A 35 -1.61 -3.76 -10.96
C ILE A 35 -0.76 -3.35 -9.76
N ILE A 36 0.48 -2.94 -9.98
CA ILE A 36 1.39 -2.47 -8.92
C ILE A 36 0.76 -1.29 -8.17
N GLN A 37 0.25 -0.29 -8.90
CA GLN A 37 -0.36 0.88 -8.29
C GLN A 37 -1.66 0.55 -7.53
N ALA A 38 -2.47 -0.35 -8.04
CA ALA A 38 -3.73 -0.74 -7.40
C ALA A 38 -3.52 -1.59 -6.14
N PHE A 39 -2.51 -2.46 -6.14
CA PHE A 39 -2.34 -3.47 -5.10
C PHE A 39 -1.22 -3.18 -4.11
N LEU A 40 -0.09 -2.60 -4.53
CA LEU A 40 1.10 -2.48 -3.69
C LEU A 40 1.16 -1.19 -2.87
N VAL A 41 0.84 -0.06 -3.47
CA VAL A 41 1.12 1.24 -2.85
C VAL A 41 -0.07 2.18 -3.03
N LYS A 42 -0.53 2.77 -1.94
CA LYS A 42 -1.53 3.85 -1.98
C LYS A 42 -0.93 5.12 -1.38
N PRO A 43 -0.94 6.24 -2.12
CA PRO A 43 -0.57 7.51 -1.52
C PRO A 43 -1.67 7.97 -0.55
N TYR A 44 -1.27 8.37 0.65
CA TYR A 44 -2.14 8.96 1.65
C TYR A 44 -1.63 10.34 2.01
N LYS A 45 -2.56 11.27 2.20
CA LYS A 45 -2.27 12.57 2.79
C LYS A 45 -2.72 12.57 4.23
N ILE A 46 -1.87 13.06 5.13
CA ILE A 46 -2.15 13.07 6.57
C ILE A 46 -3.13 14.21 6.90
N PRO A 47 -4.35 13.88 7.37
CA PRO A 47 -5.37 14.89 7.66
C PRO A 47 -5.28 15.45 9.09
N SER A 48 -4.55 14.81 10.00
CA SER A 48 -4.55 15.18 11.43
C SER A 48 -3.17 15.13 12.07
N GLY A 49 -2.97 15.99 13.08
CA GLY A 49 -1.71 16.08 13.82
C GLY A 49 -1.51 15.05 14.93
N SER A 50 -2.32 13.98 14.98
CA SER A 50 -2.24 12.99 16.08
C SER A 50 -0.98 12.13 16.07
N MET A 51 -0.14 12.27 15.04
CA MET A 51 1.13 11.56 14.90
C MET A 51 2.34 12.50 14.89
N ILE A 52 2.16 13.76 15.28
CA ILE A 52 3.27 14.70 15.48
C ILE A 52 4.11 14.23 16.68
N PRO A 53 5.44 14.29 16.63
CA PRO A 53 6.28 14.87 15.57
C PRO A 53 6.63 13.89 14.44
N THR A 54 6.24 12.63 14.51
CA THR A 54 6.63 11.60 13.54
C THR A 54 6.09 11.88 12.14
N LEU A 55 4.84 12.37 12.05
CA LEU A 55 4.15 12.67 10.80
C LEU A 55 3.47 14.03 10.91
N LEU A 56 3.73 14.93 9.96
CA LEU A 56 3.16 16.27 9.93
C LEU A 56 1.85 16.30 9.12
N ILE A 57 0.98 17.24 9.47
CA ILE A 57 -0.25 17.47 8.70
C ILE A 57 0.12 17.93 7.29
N GLY A 58 -0.44 17.24 6.29
CA GLY A 58 -0.18 17.53 4.88
C GLY A 58 0.91 16.69 4.24
N ASP A 59 1.67 15.92 5.02
CA ASP A 59 2.66 14.98 4.48
C ASP A 59 1.98 13.94 3.60
N HIS A 60 2.70 13.54 2.55
CA HIS A 60 2.31 12.45 1.67
C HIS A 60 3.15 11.23 2.02
N LEU A 61 2.49 10.12 2.31
CA LEU A 61 3.16 8.84 2.55
C LEU A 61 2.62 7.77 1.64
N PHE A 62 3.50 6.81 1.40
CA PHE A 62 3.16 5.61 0.67
C PHE A 62 2.93 4.47 1.66
N VAL A 63 1.74 3.88 1.59
CA VAL A 63 1.36 2.76 2.45
C VAL A 63 1.49 1.46 1.68
N ASN A 64 2.28 0.53 2.22
CA ASN A 64 2.37 -0.82 1.71
C ASN A 64 1.12 -1.61 2.12
N LYS A 65 0.30 -2.00 1.15
CA LYS A 65 -0.97 -2.71 1.40
C LYS A 65 -0.79 -4.20 1.68
N PHE A 66 0.37 -4.75 1.35
CA PHE A 66 0.61 -6.20 1.44
C PHE A 66 1.14 -6.65 2.80
N ILE A 67 1.70 -5.72 3.60
CA ILE A 67 2.41 -6.07 4.82
C ILE A 67 1.52 -6.84 5.82
N TYR A 68 0.23 -6.51 5.86
CA TYR A 68 -0.75 -7.15 6.75
C TYR A 68 -1.74 -8.08 6.01
N GLY A 69 -1.43 -8.46 4.77
CA GLY A 69 -2.18 -9.44 4.00
C GLY A 69 -2.83 -8.88 2.73
N VAL A 70 -3.09 -9.80 1.79
CA VAL A 70 -3.71 -9.50 0.50
C VAL A 70 -5.21 -9.39 0.67
N LYS A 71 -5.75 -8.21 0.35
CA LYS A 71 -7.21 -7.96 0.29
C LYS A 71 -7.65 -7.84 -1.15
N LEU A 72 -8.53 -8.71 -1.61
CA LEU A 72 -9.16 -8.53 -2.92
C LEU A 72 -10.19 -7.41 -2.86
N PRO A 73 -10.27 -6.56 -3.91
CA PRO A 73 -11.20 -5.41 -3.93
C PRO A 73 -12.67 -5.82 -3.83
N PHE A 74 -13.03 -7.03 -4.28
CA PHE A 74 -14.38 -7.57 -4.22
C PHE A 74 -14.70 -8.33 -2.92
N PHE A 75 -13.69 -8.90 -2.27
CA PHE A 75 -13.88 -9.64 -1.02
C PHE A 75 -13.23 -8.85 0.11
N ARG A 76 -14.04 -8.30 1.02
CA ARG A 76 -13.59 -7.52 2.19
C ARG A 76 -12.80 -8.34 3.22
N LYS A 77 -12.45 -9.57 2.89
CA LYS A 77 -11.73 -10.51 3.75
C LYS A 77 -10.26 -10.58 3.34
N THR A 78 -9.36 -10.54 4.29
CA THR A 78 -7.95 -10.86 4.07
C THR A 78 -7.84 -12.34 3.74
N ILE A 79 -7.27 -12.66 2.57
CA ILE A 79 -7.20 -14.05 2.08
C ILE A 79 -5.94 -14.71 2.64
N ILE A 80 -4.84 -13.99 2.66
CA ILE A 80 -3.55 -14.49 3.15
C ILE A 80 -3.01 -13.45 4.14
N PRO A 81 -2.96 -13.74 5.44
CA PRO A 81 -2.22 -12.92 6.38
C PRO A 81 -0.72 -13.08 6.11
N VAL A 82 -0.01 -11.98 5.90
CA VAL A 82 1.45 -12.02 5.65
C VAL A 82 2.20 -11.77 6.95
N THR A 83 1.80 -10.75 7.69
CA THR A 83 2.43 -10.39 8.96
C THR A 83 1.38 -9.82 9.91
N GLU A 84 1.48 -10.11 11.19
CA GLU A 84 0.69 -9.45 12.22
C GLU A 84 1.36 -8.13 12.61
N PRO A 85 0.57 -7.08 12.93
CA PRO A 85 1.11 -5.82 13.39
C PRO A 85 1.92 -6.02 14.69
N ALA A 86 3.12 -5.48 14.72
CA ALA A 86 3.95 -5.46 15.91
C ALA A 86 3.70 -4.18 16.73
N ARG A 87 4.11 -4.21 18.00
CA ARG A 87 4.08 -3.02 18.86
C ARG A 87 5.05 -1.96 18.34
N GLY A 88 4.58 -0.72 18.22
CA GLY A 88 5.34 0.38 17.64
C GLY A 88 5.06 0.62 16.15
N ASP A 89 4.47 -0.34 15.45
CA ASP A 89 4.13 -0.17 14.03
C ASP A 89 3.14 0.97 13.80
N VAL A 90 3.35 1.71 12.73
CA VAL A 90 2.40 2.71 12.25
C VAL A 90 1.48 2.07 11.21
N ILE A 91 0.20 1.98 11.55
CA ILE A 91 -0.81 1.35 10.71
C ILE A 91 -1.81 2.36 10.17
N VAL A 92 -2.32 2.07 8.97
CA VAL A 92 -3.45 2.79 8.36
C VAL A 92 -4.66 1.87 8.37
N PHE A 93 -5.77 2.34 8.89
CA PHE A 93 -7.02 1.59 8.95
C PHE A 93 -8.23 2.46 8.66
N ILE A 94 -9.29 1.82 8.18
CA ILE A 94 -10.56 2.49 7.90
C ILE A 94 -11.25 2.80 9.22
N PHE A 95 -11.65 4.05 9.42
CA PHE A 95 -12.35 4.48 10.64
C PHE A 95 -13.69 3.75 10.75
N PRO A 96 -13.97 3.05 11.87
CA PRO A 96 -15.16 2.19 11.98
C PRO A 96 -16.50 2.93 11.90
N GLN A 97 -16.55 4.17 12.39
CA GLN A 97 -17.77 5.00 12.43
C GLN A 97 -18.01 5.75 11.11
N ASP A 98 -16.95 6.03 10.34
CA ASP A 98 -17.05 6.68 9.03
C ASP A 98 -16.04 6.03 8.06
N ARG A 99 -16.54 5.12 7.26
CA ARG A 99 -15.71 4.33 6.32
C ARG A 99 -15.16 5.13 5.14
N SER A 100 -15.49 6.40 5.03
CA SER A 100 -14.90 7.31 4.05
C SER A 100 -13.53 7.83 4.50
N LYS A 101 -13.19 7.63 5.78
CA LYS A 101 -11.96 8.16 6.39
C LYS A 101 -10.97 7.05 6.75
N ASP A 102 -9.73 7.27 6.38
CA ASP A 102 -8.61 6.44 6.79
C ASP A 102 -7.87 7.13 7.95
N PHE A 103 -7.57 6.37 8.99
CA PHE A 103 -6.82 6.84 10.15
C PHE A 103 -5.43 6.22 10.18
N ILE A 104 -4.47 7.02 10.66
CA ILE A 104 -3.09 6.60 10.84
C ILE A 104 -2.81 6.65 12.34
N LYS A 105 -2.40 5.52 12.92
CA LYS A 105 -2.10 5.38 14.35
C LYS A 105 -0.93 4.44 14.57
N ARG A 106 -0.29 4.58 15.72
CA ARG A 106 0.73 3.65 16.19
C ARG A 106 0.11 2.55 17.04
N VAL A 107 0.55 1.32 16.82
CA VAL A 107 0.14 0.17 17.64
C VAL A 107 0.88 0.21 18.97
N ILE A 108 0.15 0.34 20.06
CA ILE A 108 0.71 0.34 21.42
C ILE A 108 0.47 -1.00 22.08
N GLY A 109 -0.72 -1.57 21.95
CA GLY A 109 -1.08 -2.85 22.55
C GLY A 109 -1.39 -3.91 21.50
N LEU A 110 -1.12 -5.15 21.85
CA LEU A 110 -1.40 -6.32 21.05
C LEU A 110 -2.55 -7.11 21.69
N PRO A 111 -3.20 -8.04 20.95
CA PRO A 111 -4.22 -8.90 21.52
C PRO A 111 -3.71 -9.63 22.79
N GLY A 112 -4.49 -9.54 23.86
CA GLY A 112 -4.13 -10.13 25.16
C GLY A 112 -3.36 -9.22 26.11
N ASP A 113 -2.91 -8.03 25.66
CA ASP A 113 -2.25 -7.08 26.54
C ASP A 113 -3.25 -6.36 27.44
N MET A 114 -2.84 -6.16 28.69
CA MET A 114 -3.50 -5.26 29.64
C MET A 114 -2.84 -3.88 29.56
N ILE A 115 -3.61 -2.87 29.13
CA ILE A 115 -3.11 -1.51 29.00
C ILE A 115 -3.72 -0.63 30.06
N GLU A 116 -2.89 0.06 30.80
CA GLU A 116 -3.28 1.03 31.82
C GLU A 116 -2.56 2.36 31.63
N MET A 117 -3.27 3.46 31.85
CA MET A 117 -2.69 4.79 31.84
C MET A 117 -2.71 5.40 33.25
N LYS A 118 -1.54 5.67 33.82
CA LYS A 118 -1.37 6.32 35.11
C LYS A 118 -0.41 7.51 34.97
N ASN A 119 -0.84 8.67 35.45
CA ASN A 119 -0.02 9.89 35.45
C ASN A 119 0.63 10.20 34.10
N LYS A 120 -0.17 10.09 33.02
CA LYS A 120 0.28 10.28 31.63
C LYS A 120 1.33 9.26 31.13
N LYS A 121 1.58 8.20 31.89
CA LYS A 121 2.45 7.07 31.46
C LYS A 121 1.61 5.86 31.12
N ILE A 122 2.00 5.18 30.07
CA ILE A 122 1.36 3.93 29.63
C ILE A 122 2.05 2.76 30.31
N TYR A 123 1.27 1.85 30.86
CA TYR A 123 1.72 0.57 31.40
C TYR A 123 1.12 -0.54 30.57
N ILE A 124 1.93 -1.49 30.18
CA ILE A 124 1.52 -2.67 29.44
C ILE A 124 1.90 -3.86 30.28
N ASN A 125 0.91 -4.70 30.64
CA ASN A 125 1.11 -5.85 31.51
C ASN A 125 1.85 -5.50 32.81
N ASN A 126 1.46 -4.38 33.43
CA ASN A 126 2.06 -3.78 34.65
C ASN A 126 3.50 -3.27 34.50
N GLN A 127 4.06 -3.26 33.30
CA GLN A 127 5.37 -2.66 33.02
C GLN A 127 5.21 -1.28 32.37
N ALA A 128 5.98 -0.30 32.83
CA ALA A 128 5.97 1.02 32.20
C ALA A 128 6.48 0.90 30.75
N TYR A 129 5.68 1.37 29.81
CA TYR A 129 6.05 1.44 28.41
C TYR A 129 6.57 2.85 28.10
N ASP A 130 7.84 2.92 27.74
CA ASP A 130 8.45 4.16 27.28
C ASP A 130 8.31 4.23 25.75
N ASP A 131 7.40 5.09 25.29
CA ASP A 131 7.25 5.34 23.85
C ASP A 131 8.27 6.39 23.42
N PRO A 132 9.32 6.01 22.65
CA PRO A 132 10.34 6.96 22.20
C PRO A 132 9.80 8.07 21.29
N HIS A 133 8.56 7.94 20.84
CA HIS A 133 7.87 8.89 19.97
C HIS A 133 6.64 9.54 20.63
N GLY A 134 6.35 9.19 21.89
CA GLY A 134 5.25 9.75 22.66
C GLY A 134 5.60 11.17 23.14
N VAL A 135 4.72 12.12 22.86
CA VAL A 135 4.74 13.47 23.44
C VAL A 135 3.64 13.52 24.49
N TYR A 136 4.00 13.69 25.76
CA TYR A 136 3.09 13.71 26.91
C TYR A 136 2.89 15.11 27.45
#